data_d7e688a962b51147a9caa5d09125c99a
#
_entry.id   d7e688a962b51147a9caa5d09125c99a
#
_cell.length_a   1.000
_cell.length_b   1.000
_cell.length_c   1.000
_cell.angle_alpha   90.00
_cell.angle_beta   90.00
_cell.angle_gamma   90.00
#
_symmetry.space_group_name_H-M   'P 1'
#
loop_
_entity.id
_entity.type
_entity.pdbx_description
1 polymer ?
#
loop_
_entity_poly.entity_id
_entity_poly.type
_entity_poly.pdbx_seq_one_letter_code
_entity_poly.pdbx_strand_id
1 'polypeptide(L)'
;MYRYLCIFYYYTITTFIMVSSQLTQRIPPDSWDSHMHIVDVENYTLDPSATYRPTSHSLEQALTFETSVGLRNIVLVQPSIYGLNNSCLLDGLHELGAGRGRGVVAIDPEAFDAQELRTWHDLGVRGVRLNLQSTGVELDADQLERQLMLYADAVRPLGWVVQVYVPMKLITILESIVPKLKVKFCIDHLGQPPLKDYQGVAPYDIPGFSSLIRLLKDGHTYVKLSAPYRMSALPDNSDVDPIAKEVIRVAGNSHVVFATDWPHTRFEGLDIKPWMERVLSWCSDDEHLIERLFRGNAEDLWDVKRLPRTQQ
;
A
#
# COMPACT_ATOMS: atom_id res chain seq x y z
N MET A 1 -33.75 22.94 28.07
CA MET A 1 -32.35 22.50 27.91
C MET A 1 -32.19 21.20 27.06
N TYR A 2 -33.16 20.30 27.04
CA TYR A 2 -33.08 19.02 26.27
C TYR A 2 -33.33 19.16 24.75
N ARG A 3 -33.97 20.21 24.26
CA ARG A 3 -34.26 20.39 22.81
C ARG A 3 -33.04 20.84 22.00
N TYR A 4 -32.06 21.50 22.60
CA TYR A 4 -30.84 21.93 21.89
C TYR A 4 -29.78 20.84 21.73
N LEU A 5 -29.73 19.85 22.66
CA LEU A 5 -28.80 18.72 22.55
C LEU A 5 -29.17 17.75 21.40
N CYS A 6 -30.47 17.51 21.19
CA CYS A 6 -30.91 16.62 20.10
C CYS A 6 -30.66 17.22 18.70
N ILE A 7 -30.75 18.55 18.56
CA ILE A 7 -30.53 19.21 17.26
C ILE A 7 -29.03 19.17 16.90
N PHE A 8 -28.14 19.37 17.86
CA PHE A 8 -26.68 19.28 17.61
C PHE A 8 -26.24 17.86 17.27
N TYR A 9 -26.82 16.85 17.90
CA TYR A 9 -26.52 15.45 17.60
C TYR A 9 -27.05 15.02 16.22
N TYR A 10 -28.22 15.50 15.83
CA TYR A 10 -28.81 15.24 14.52
C TYR A 10 -28.04 15.93 13.39
N TYR A 11 -27.58 17.18 13.60
CA TYR A 11 -26.77 17.91 12.60
C TYR A 11 -25.39 17.29 12.42
N THR A 12 -24.73 16.85 13.48
CA THR A 12 -23.42 16.17 13.38
C THR A 12 -23.52 14.81 12.70
N ILE A 13 -24.51 14.00 13.03
CA ILE A 13 -24.73 12.69 12.38
C ILE A 13 -25.11 12.88 10.91
N THR A 14 -26.01 13.80 10.59
CA THR A 14 -26.46 14.04 9.21
C THR A 14 -25.32 14.61 8.35
N THR A 15 -24.50 15.49 8.89
CA THR A 15 -23.31 16.03 8.20
C THR A 15 -22.26 14.94 7.98
N PHE A 16 -22.04 14.07 8.95
CA PHE A 16 -21.10 12.94 8.84
C PHE A 16 -21.55 11.90 7.81
N ILE A 17 -22.85 11.60 7.76
CA ILE A 17 -23.44 10.68 6.76
C ILE A 17 -23.38 11.30 5.36
N MET A 18 -23.62 12.61 5.20
CA MET A 18 -23.55 13.28 3.90
C MET A 18 -22.11 13.36 3.37
N VAL A 19 -21.13 13.65 4.21
CA VAL A 19 -19.71 13.70 3.80
C VAL A 19 -19.22 12.30 3.43
N SER A 20 -19.60 11.27 4.18
CA SER A 20 -19.24 9.89 3.85
C SER A 20 -19.86 9.42 2.53
N SER A 21 -21.09 9.83 2.22
CA SER A 21 -21.73 9.49 0.94
C SER A 21 -21.08 10.19 -0.26
N GLN A 22 -20.57 11.41 -0.08
CA GLN A 22 -19.87 12.13 -1.14
C GLN A 22 -18.49 11.52 -1.47
N LEU A 23 -17.71 11.10 -0.46
CA LEU A 23 -16.42 10.44 -0.69
C LEU A 23 -16.59 9.16 -1.49
N THR A 24 -17.47 8.26 -1.02
CA THR A 24 -17.68 6.94 -1.65
C THR A 24 -18.20 7.04 -3.08
N GLN A 25 -18.95 8.09 -3.43
CA GLN A 25 -19.45 8.34 -4.79
C GLN A 25 -18.34 8.79 -5.76
N ARG A 26 -17.25 9.35 -5.25
CA ARG A 26 -16.09 9.79 -6.07
C ARG A 26 -15.07 8.67 -6.29
N ILE A 27 -15.15 7.60 -5.50
CA ILE A 27 -14.26 6.44 -5.67
C ILE A 27 -14.80 5.56 -6.80
N PRO A 28 -14.00 5.21 -7.81
CA PRO A 28 -14.44 4.36 -8.92
C PRO A 28 -14.93 2.99 -8.44
N PRO A 29 -15.93 2.39 -9.06
CA PRO A 29 -16.33 1.02 -8.76
C PRO A 29 -15.16 0.06 -9.03
N ASP A 30 -15.11 -1.02 -8.25
CA ASP A 30 -14.04 -2.03 -8.29
C ASP A 30 -12.63 -1.49 -7.97
N SER A 31 -12.54 -0.40 -7.21
CA SER A 31 -11.29 0.16 -6.70
C SER A 31 -10.53 -0.80 -5.82
N TRP A 32 -9.23 -0.60 -5.74
CA TRP A 32 -8.28 -1.41 -4.99
C TRP A 32 -7.66 -0.63 -3.84
N ASP A 33 -7.64 -1.23 -2.66
CA ASP A 33 -6.65 -0.92 -1.63
C ASP A 33 -5.39 -1.75 -1.90
N SER A 34 -4.31 -1.10 -2.28
CA SER A 34 -3.07 -1.79 -2.65
C SER A 34 -2.17 -2.12 -1.46
N HIS A 35 -2.61 -1.86 -0.21
CA HIS A 35 -1.85 -2.21 0.99
C HIS A 35 -2.73 -2.23 2.24
N MET A 36 -3.00 -3.41 2.75
CA MET A 36 -3.55 -3.58 4.10
C MET A 36 -3.03 -4.86 4.75
N HIS A 37 -3.28 -4.96 6.05
CA HIS A 37 -2.92 -6.13 6.84
C HIS A 37 -4.14 -6.68 7.57
N ILE A 38 -4.28 -7.99 7.62
CA ILE A 38 -5.12 -8.67 8.60
C ILE A 38 -4.23 -9.26 9.68
N VAL A 39 -4.73 -9.28 10.91
CA VAL A 39 -4.01 -9.72 12.09
C VAL A 39 -4.93 -10.53 12.97
N ASP A 40 -4.50 -11.73 13.34
CA ASP A 40 -5.17 -12.57 14.32
C ASP A 40 -4.11 -13.22 15.21
N VAL A 41 -3.86 -12.56 16.34
CA VAL A 41 -2.82 -12.99 17.31
C VAL A 41 -3.26 -14.14 18.20
N GLU A 42 -4.52 -14.55 18.10
CA GLU A 42 -5.07 -15.67 18.85
C GLU A 42 -4.87 -16.99 18.12
N ASN A 43 -5.04 -16.98 16.79
CA ASN A 43 -4.96 -18.18 15.96
C ASN A 43 -3.63 -18.34 15.24
N TYR A 44 -2.87 -17.26 15.01
CA TYR A 44 -1.57 -17.30 14.32
C TYR A 44 -0.43 -16.82 15.21
N THR A 45 0.57 -17.68 15.38
CA THR A 45 1.72 -17.40 16.24
C THR A 45 2.57 -16.27 15.67
N LEU A 46 2.88 -15.27 16.50
CA LEU A 46 3.79 -14.20 16.15
C LEU A 46 5.23 -14.72 16.03
N ASP A 47 5.99 -14.11 15.13
CA ASP A 47 7.41 -14.37 15.02
C ASP A 47 8.14 -13.97 16.31
N PRO A 48 9.08 -14.78 16.83
CA PRO A 48 9.84 -14.43 18.02
C PRO A 48 10.60 -13.10 17.94
N SER A 49 10.96 -12.65 16.73
CA SER A 49 11.63 -11.38 16.48
C SER A 49 10.68 -10.19 16.33
N ALA A 50 9.37 -10.40 16.47
CA ALA A 50 8.37 -9.33 16.31
C ALA A 50 8.64 -8.15 17.25
N THR A 51 8.82 -6.96 16.71
CA THR A 51 9.16 -5.75 17.46
C THR A 51 7.97 -5.12 18.20
N TYR A 52 6.75 -5.59 17.93
CA TYR A 52 5.51 -5.15 18.58
C TYR A 52 4.45 -6.24 18.52
N ARG A 53 3.45 -6.12 19.38
CA ARG A 53 2.28 -7.02 19.44
C ARG A 53 1.02 -6.19 19.21
N PRO A 54 0.40 -6.20 18.03
CA PRO A 54 -0.85 -5.49 17.76
C PRO A 54 -2.06 -6.21 18.38
N THR A 55 -3.20 -5.55 18.37
CA THR A 55 -4.51 -6.19 18.54
C THR A 55 -4.92 -6.93 17.28
N SER A 56 -5.83 -7.90 17.41
CA SER A 56 -6.39 -8.59 16.23
C SER A 56 -7.27 -7.66 15.39
N HIS A 57 -7.14 -7.78 14.09
CA HIS A 57 -7.89 -7.06 13.07
C HIS A 57 -8.30 -8.04 11.97
N SER A 58 -9.55 -8.53 12.04
CA SER A 58 -10.04 -9.59 11.18
C SER A 58 -10.32 -9.13 9.74
N LEU A 59 -10.45 -10.09 8.83
CA LEU A 59 -10.87 -9.82 7.45
C LEU A 59 -12.28 -9.18 7.39
N GLU A 60 -13.21 -9.59 8.26
CA GLU A 60 -14.55 -8.99 8.33
C GLU A 60 -14.49 -7.49 8.71
N GLN A 61 -13.64 -7.13 9.66
CA GLN A 61 -13.39 -5.74 10.02
C GLN A 61 -12.78 -4.96 8.85
N ALA A 62 -11.82 -5.56 8.12
CA ALA A 62 -11.23 -5.00 6.92
C ALA A 62 -12.30 -4.72 5.85
N LEU A 63 -13.16 -5.69 5.53
CA LEU A 63 -14.24 -5.53 4.55
C LEU A 63 -15.26 -4.46 4.95
N THR A 64 -15.56 -4.35 6.24
CA THR A 64 -16.42 -3.29 6.78
C THR A 64 -15.77 -1.91 6.58
N PHE A 65 -14.49 -1.81 6.89
CA PHE A 65 -13.71 -0.59 6.68
C PHE A 65 -13.67 -0.20 5.19
N GLU A 66 -13.32 -1.12 4.29
CA GLU A 66 -13.28 -0.88 2.85
C GLU A 66 -14.61 -0.34 2.31
N THR A 67 -15.72 -0.96 2.73
CA THR A 67 -17.06 -0.51 2.36
C THR A 67 -17.31 0.93 2.83
N SER A 68 -16.83 1.30 4.02
CA SER A 68 -17.02 2.63 4.61
C SER A 68 -16.28 3.76 3.87
N VAL A 69 -15.26 3.40 3.09
CA VAL A 69 -14.43 4.33 2.30
C VAL A 69 -14.64 4.17 0.78
N GLY A 70 -15.53 3.25 0.35
CA GLY A 70 -15.88 3.05 -1.06
C GLY A 70 -14.88 2.19 -1.84
N LEU A 71 -13.94 1.52 -1.18
CA LEU A 71 -13.02 0.57 -1.78
C LEU A 71 -13.64 -0.83 -1.77
N ARG A 72 -13.18 -1.71 -2.67
CA ARG A 72 -13.79 -3.05 -2.81
C ARG A 72 -12.79 -4.18 -2.82
N ASN A 73 -11.70 -4.02 -3.55
CA ASN A 73 -10.71 -5.05 -3.75
C ASN A 73 -9.48 -4.78 -2.90
N ILE A 74 -8.82 -5.83 -2.45
CA ILE A 74 -7.81 -5.74 -1.39
C ILE A 74 -6.52 -6.43 -1.81
N VAL A 75 -5.39 -5.79 -1.52
CA VAL A 75 -4.08 -6.44 -1.52
C VAL A 75 -3.65 -6.66 -0.08
N LEU A 76 -3.73 -7.90 0.37
CA LEU A 76 -3.20 -8.31 1.67
C LEU A 76 -1.68 -8.36 1.60
N VAL A 77 -1.03 -7.66 2.51
CA VAL A 77 0.43 -7.59 2.61
C VAL A 77 0.87 -8.26 3.91
N GLN A 78 1.90 -9.10 3.83
CA GLN A 78 2.43 -9.77 5.02
C GLN A 78 2.95 -8.75 6.03
N PRO A 79 2.39 -8.70 7.26
CA PRO A 79 2.93 -7.86 8.32
C PRO A 79 4.19 -8.49 8.92
N SER A 80 5.15 -7.66 9.33
CA SER A 80 6.44 -8.14 9.86
C SER A 80 6.32 -9.00 11.12
N ILE A 81 5.22 -8.88 11.87
CA ILE A 81 4.97 -9.61 13.10
C ILE A 81 4.86 -11.12 12.94
N TYR A 82 4.58 -11.61 11.74
CA TYR A 82 4.50 -13.04 11.42
C TYR A 82 5.76 -13.58 10.73
N GLY A 83 6.76 -12.74 10.46
CA GLY A 83 7.98 -13.16 9.75
C GLY A 83 7.64 -13.84 8.42
N LEU A 84 8.13 -15.07 8.25
CA LEU A 84 7.87 -15.89 7.05
C LEU A 84 6.59 -16.74 7.14
N ASN A 85 5.86 -16.71 8.26
CA ASN A 85 4.60 -17.44 8.38
C ASN A 85 3.46 -16.65 7.72
N ASN A 86 3.15 -16.97 6.47
CA ASN A 86 2.10 -16.31 5.69
C ASN A 86 0.69 -16.86 5.94
N SER A 87 0.47 -17.80 6.86
CA SER A 87 -0.79 -18.53 7.03
C SER A 87 -2.00 -17.61 7.20
N CYS A 88 -1.90 -16.59 8.06
CA CYS A 88 -2.98 -15.62 8.28
C CYS A 88 -3.38 -14.90 6.97
N LEU A 89 -2.39 -14.46 6.21
CA LEU A 89 -2.61 -13.80 4.91
C LEU A 89 -3.23 -14.76 3.89
N LEU A 90 -2.73 -15.98 3.78
CA LEU A 90 -3.19 -16.97 2.80
C LEU A 90 -4.62 -17.42 3.08
N ASP A 91 -4.98 -17.63 4.36
CA ASP A 91 -6.35 -17.96 4.75
C ASP A 91 -7.31 -16.80 4.44
N GLY A 92 -6.92 -15.56 4.75
CA GLY A 92 -7.69 -14.38 4.37
C GLY A 92 -7.82 -14.22 2.85
N LEU A 93 -6.78 -14.56 2.09
CA LEU A 93 -6.82 -14.50 0.64
C LEU A 93 -7.74 -15.58 0.05
N HIS A 94 -7.75 -16.77 0.65
CA HIS A 94 -8.68 -17.84 0.30
C HIS A 94 -10.14 -17.43 0.52
N GLU A 95 -10.44 -16.80 1.65
CA GLU A 95 -11.78 -16.30 1.98
C GLU A 95 -12.22 -15.17 1.03
N LEU A 96 -11.32 -14.21 0.67
CA LEU A 96 -11.60 -13.14 -0.29
C LEU A 96 -11.89 -13.69 -1.70
N GLY A 97 -11.21 -14.74 -2.08
CA GLY A 97 -11.19 -15.28 -3.44
C GLY A 97 -10.42 -14.43 -4.44
N ALA A 98 -9.93 -15.06 -5.49
CA ALA A 98 -9.06 -14.46 -6.50
C ALA A 98 -9.70 -13.31 -7.30
N GLY A 99 -11.01 -13.15 -7.25
CA GLY A 99 -11.73 -12.03 -7.88
C GLY A 99 -11.61 -10.70 -7.13
N ARG A 100 -11.37 -10.74 -5.81
CA ARG A 100 -11.34 -9.58 -4.92
C ARG A 100 -10.02 -9.41 -4.17
N GLY A 101 -9.20 -10.45 -4.10
CA GLY A 101 -8.00 -10.49 -3.29
C GLY A 101 -6.72 -10.64 -4.11
N ARG A 102 -5.66 -9.98 -3.67
CA ARG A 102 -4.26 -10.26 -4.04
C ARG A 102 -3.42 -10.33 -2.80
N GLY A 103 -2.29 -11.06 -2.87
CA GLY A 103 -1.37 -11.25 -1.77
C GLY A 103 0.03 -10.80 -2.09
N VAL A 104 0.71 -10.22 -1.09
CA VAL A 104 2.14 -9.95 -1.09
C VAL A 104 2.72 -10.62 0.15
N VAL A 105 3.44 -11.72 -0.05
CA VAL A 105 3.96 -12.61 0.98
C VAL A 105 5.40 -12.28 1.38
N ALA A 106 5.87 -12.85 2.47
CA ALA A 106 7.28 -12.90 2.83
C ALA A 106 7.84 -14.29 2.53
N ILE A 107 9.02 -14.36 1.91
CA ILE A 107 9.74 -15.61 1.64
C ILE A 107 11.20 -15.49 2.08
N ASP A 108 11.84 -16.62 2.30
CA ASP A 108 13.29 -16.71 2.26
C ASP A 108 13.71 -16.94 0.80
N PRO A 109 14.37 -15.98 0.14
CA PRO A 109 14.70 -16.13 -1.28
C PRO A 109 15.81 -17.16 -1.55
N GLU A 110 16.48 -17.66 -0.51
CA GLU A 110 17.51 -18.73 -0.62
C GLU A 110 16.93 -20.11 -0.32
N ALA A 111 15.73 -20.20 0.29
CA ALA A 111 15.15 -21.47 0.78
C ALA A 111 13.65 -21.57 0.52
N PHE A 112 13.18 -21.19 -0.68
CA PHE A 112 11.77 -21.28 -1.06
C PHE A 112 11.44 -22.56 -1.84
N ASP A 113 10.18 -23.03 -1.75
CA ASP A 113 9.65 -24.08 -2.60
C ASP A 113 8.91 -23.49 -3.81
N ALA A 114 9.42 -23.74 -5.01
CA ALA A 114 8.81 -23.24 -6.24
C ALA A 114 7.41 -23.83 -6.50
N GLN A 115 7.08 -25.01 -5.99
CA GLN A 115 5.73 -25.57 -6.09
C GLN A 115 4.76 -24.89 -5.14
N GLU A 116 5.21 -24.55 -3.94
CA GLU A 116 4.44 -23.77 -2.97
C GLU A 116 4.12 -22.37 -3.53
N LEU A 117 5.10 -21.68 -4.14
CA LEU A 117 4.85 -20.38 -4.78
C LEU A 117 3.81 -20.48 -5.92
N ARG A 118 3.78 -21.56 -6.69
CA ARG A 118 2.74 -21.79 -7.71
C ARG A 118 1.36 -21.96 -7.07
N THR A 119 1.26 -22.70 -5.98
CA THR A 119 0.01 -22.87 -5.23
C THR A 119 -0.48 -21.53 -4.71
N TRP A 120 0.40 -20.69 -4.17
CA TRP A 120 0.05 -19.33 -3.73
C TRP A 120 -0.33 -18.43 -4.90
N HIS A 121 0.30 -18.59 -6.07
CA HIS A 121 -0.08 -17.85 -7.29
C HIS A 121 -1.53 -18.14 -7.68
N ASP A 122 -1.94 -19.40 -7.66
CA ASP A 122 -3.32 -19.82 -7.99
C ASP A 122 -4.33 -19.25 -6.97
N LEU A 123 -3.91 -19.11 -5.71
CA LEU A 123 -4.71 -18.48 -4.66
C LEU A 123 -4.84 -16.95 -4.82
N GLY A 124 -3.94 -16.31 -5.58
CA GLY A 124 -3.99 -14.86 -5.83
C GLY A 124 -2.77 -14.07 -5.34
N VAL A 125 -1.72 -14.72 -4.85
CA VAL A 125 -0.46 -14.04 -4.53
C VAL A 125 0.18 -13.49 -5.80
N ARG A 126 0.63 -12.24 -5.75
CA ARG A 126 1.26 -11.53 -6.88
C ARG A 126 2.53 -10.78 -6.51
N GLY A 127 3.04 -10.97 -5.31
CA GLY A 127 4.28 -10.31 -4.92
C GLY A 127 4.94 -10.88 -3.68
N VAL A 128 6.17 -10.46 -3.48
CA VAL A 128 6.96 -10.70 -2.26
C VAL A 128 7.42 -9.38 -1.68
N ARG A 129 7.58 -9.32 -0.35
CA ARG A 129 7.96 -8.10 0.37
C ARG A 129 9.32 -8.22 1.06
N LEU A 130 10.21 -7.27 0.77
CA LEU A 130 11.38 -6.98 1.57
C LEU A 130 11.12 -5.76 2.46
N ASN A 131 11.12 -5.96 3.79
CA ASN A 131 10.78 -4.92 4.75
C ASN A 131 11.99 -4.57 5.62
N LEU A 132 12.78 -3.59 5.23
CA LEU A 132 13.94 -3.10 5.98
C LEU A 132 13.56 -2.02 6.99
N GLN A 133 12.53 -1.22 6.69
CA GLN A 133 12.12 -0.09 7.53
C GLN A 133 11.56 -0.54 8.89
N SER A 134 10.66 -1.55 8.92
CA SER A 134 10.05 -2.01 10.17
C SER A 134 10.97 -2.90 10.99
N THR A 135 11.87 -3.60 10.34
CA THR A 135 12.81 -4.54 10.98
C THR A 135 14.09 -3.86 11.48
N GLY A 136 14.40 -2.66 10.98
CA GLY A 136 15.61 -1.92 11.32
C GLY A 136 16.91 -2.56 10.79
N VAL A 137 16.79 -3.49 9.83
CA VAL A 137 17.95 -4.12 9.18
C VAL A 137 18.61 -3.10 8.26
N GLU A 138 19.89 -2.87 8.45
CA GLU A 138 20.72 -2.06 7.57
C GLU A 138 21.51 -2.96 6.62
N LEU A 139 21.43 -2.67 5.32
CA LEU A 139 22.19 -3.34 4.28
C LEU A 139 23.05 -2.32 3.54
N ASP A 140 24.27 -2.70 3.20
CA ASP A 140 25.07 -1.96 2.23
C ASP A 140 24.54 -2.17 0.78
N ALA A 141 25.10 -1.42 -0.17
CA ALA A 141 24.61 -1.47 -1.55
C ALA A 141 24.75 -2.86 -2.19
N ASP A 142 25.85 -3.55 -1.93
CA ASP A 142 26.11 -4.87 -2.51
C ASP A 142 25.23 -5.95 -1.88
N GLN A 143 24.98 -5.85 -0.57
CA GLN A 143 24.08 -6.72 0.15
C GLN A 143 22.65 -6.54 -0.35
N LEU A 144 22.21 -5.29 -0.51
CA LEU A 144 20.86 -4.96 -1.01
C LEU A 144 20.67 -5.45 -2.45
N GLU A 145 21.66 -5.24 -3.33
CA GLU A 145 21.61 -5.75 -4.71
C GLU A 145 21.51 -7.26 -4.75
N ARG A 146 22.38 -7.98 -4.03
CA ARG A 146 22.35 -9.45 -3.96
C ARG A 146 20.98 -9.95 -3.47
N GLN A 147 20.45 -9.37 -2.40
CA GLN A 147 19.17 -9.79 -1.84
C GLN A 147 18.03 -9.55 -2.81
N LEU A 148 17.95 -8.39 -3.43
CA LEU A 148 16.91 -8.06 -4.41
C LEU A 148 17.00 -8.93 -5.66
N MET A 149 18.20 -9.29 -6.11
CA MET A 149 18.38 -10.25 -7.22
C MET A 149 17.83 -11.63 -6.87
N LEU A 150 18.09 -12.15 -5.67
CA LEU A 150 17.54 -13.43 -5.21
C LEU A 150 16.00 -13.39 -5.18
N TYR A 151 15.40 -12.34 -4.63
CA TYR A 151 13.94 -12.17 -4.69
C TYR A 151 13.42 -12.12 -6.12
N ALA A 152 14.05 -11.34 -6.99
CA ALA A 152 13.64 -11.23 -8.39
C ALA A 152 13.74 -12.58 -9.12
N ASP A 153 14.82 -13.33 -8.91
CA ASP A 153 15.01 -14.64 -9.53
C ASP A 153 13.95 -15.66 -9.08
N ALA A 154 13.60 -15.64 -7.79
CA ALA A 154 12.56 -16.50 -7.23
C ALA A 154 11.17 -16.22 -7.85
N VAL A 155 10.82 -14.96 -8.10
CA VAL A 155 9.45 -14.59 -8.46
C VAL A 155 9.27 -14.26 -9.95
N ARG A 156 10.33 -14.04 -10.71
CA ARG A 156 10.27 -13.71 -12.16
C ARG A 156 9.50 -14.75 -12.98
N PRO A 157 9.65 -16.08 -12.74
CA PRO A 157 8.88 -17.07 -13.48
C PRO A 157 7.36 -16.98 -13.29
N LEU A 158 6.92 -16.35 -12.19
CA LEU A 158 5.50 -16.16 -11.85
C LEU A 158 4.98 -14.77 -12.25
N GLY A 159 5.85 -13.88 -12.72
CA GLY A 159 5.50 -12.50 -13.04
C GLY A 159 5.12 -11.67 -11.81
N TRP A 160 5.59 -12.06 -10.61
CA TRP A 160 5.26 -11.36 -9.38
C TRP A 160 6.07 -10.06 -9.21
N VAL A 161 5.54 -9.22 -8.34
CA VAL A 161 6.13 -7.94 -7.95
C VAL A 161 7.13 -8.15 -6.81
N VAL A 162 8.27 -7.46 -6.86
CA VAL A 162 9.12 -7.27 -5.67
C VAL A 162 8.72 -5.95 -5.02
N GLN A 163 8.14 -6.02 -3.83
CA GLN A 163 7.73 -4.88 -3.03
C GLN A 163 8.75 -4.60 -1.92
N VAL A 164 9.08 -3.33 -1.72
CA VAL A 164 10.04 -2.94 -0.67
C VAL A 164 9.46 -1.86 0.25
N TYR A 165 9.77 -1.98 1.54
CA TYR A 165 9.56 -0.93 2.52
C TYR A 165 10.92 -0.49 3.07
N VAL A 166 11.42 0.61 2.57
CA VAL A 166 12.78 1.13 2.82
C VAL A 166 12.73 2.62 3.12
N PRO A 167 13.69 3.17 3.90
CA PRO A 167 13.83 4.62 4.04
C PRO A 167 14.23 5.27 2.71
N MET A 168 13.70 6.47 2.43
CA MET A 168 13.88 7.17 1.14
C MET A 168 15.34 7.31 0.71
N LYS A 169 16.26 7.50 1.65
CA LYS A 169 17.71 7.60 1.35
C LYS A 169 18.26 6.39 0.57
N LEU A 170 17.70 5.19 0.80
CA LEU A 170 18.12 3.96 0.09
C LEU A 170 17.62 3.91 -1.36
N ILE A 171 16.62 4.72 -1.74
CA ILE A 171 16.12 4.76 -3.12
C ILE A 171 17.21 5.23 -4.08
N THR A 172 18.19 6.02 -3.61
CA THR A 172 19.35 6.39 -4.42
C THR A 172 20.17 5.16 -4.86
N ILE A 173 20.29 4.15 -4.00
CA ILE A 173 20.96 2.89 -4.33
C ILE A 173 20.07 2.04 -5.26
N LEU A 174 18.78 1.99 -4.98
CA LEU A 174 17.80 1.23 -5.78
C LEU A 174 17.76 1.68 -7.24
N GLU A 175 18.06 2.94 -7.54
CA GLU A 175 18.07 3.47 -8.91
C GLU A 175 19.00 2.67 -9.84
N SER A 176 20.13 2.19 -9.35
CA SER A 176 21.08 1.38 -10.12
C SER A 176 20.73 -0.12 -10.13
N ILE A 177 19.93 -0.59 -9.18
CA ILE A 177 19.58 -2.00 -8.99
C ILE A 177 18.31 -2.39 -9.75
N VAL A 178 17.25 -1.60 -9.57
CA VAL A 178 15.91 -1.94 -10.08
C VAL A 178 15.87 -2.29 -11.58
N PRO A 179 16.55 -1.57 -12.47
CA PRO A 179 16.55 -1.92 -13.90
C PRO A 179 17.13 -3.31 -14.21
N LYS A 180 17.99 -3.86 -13.32
CA LYS A 180 18.61 -5.18 -13.48
C LYS A 180 17.66 -6.31 -13.09
N LEU A 181 16.68 -6.08 -12.22
CA LEU A 181 15.80 -7.10 -11.65
C LEU A 181 14.88 -7.76 -12.68
N LYS A 182 14.46 -7.02 -13.71
CA LYS A 182 13.54 -7.48 -14.77
C LYS A 182 12.21 -8.03 -14.26
N VAL A 183 11.71 -7.44 -13.19
CA VAL A 183 10.39 -7.67 -12.58
C VAL A 183 9.73 -6.32 -12.29
N LYS A 184 8.42 -6.30 -12.09
CA LYS A 184 7.75 -5.12 -11.54
C LYS A 184 8.24 -4.87 -10.13
N PHE A 185 8.48 -3.62 -9.81
CA PHE A 185 8.97 -3.18 -8.50
C PHE A 185 7.99 -2.24 -7.84
N CYS A 186 7.74 -2.36 -6.54
CA CYS A 186 6.80 -1.51 -5.83
C CYS A 186 7.42 -0.97 -4.55
N ILE A 187 7.37 0.35 -4.37
CA ILE A 187 7.89 1.04 -3.18
C ILE A 187 6.73 1.41 -2.28
N ASP A 188 6.79 1.00 -1.00
CA ASP A 188 5.77 1.32 -0.01
C ASP A 188 5.80 2.81 0.39
N HIS A 189 4.62 3.37 0.70
CA HIS A 189 4.42 4.62 1.45
C HIS A 189 5.26 5.80 0.94
N LEU A 190 5.12 6.16 -0.35
CA LEU A 190 5.83 7.26 -0.99
C LEU A 190 7.37 7.19 -0.83
N GLY A 191 7.92 5.99 -0.54
CA GLY A 191 9.34 5.80 -0.28
C GLY A 191 9.78 6.27 1.10
N GLN A 192 8.87 6.46 2.05
CA GLN A 192 9.14 6.83 3.44
C GLN A 192 10.07 8.05 3.59
N PRO A 193 9.68 9.24 3.09
CA PRO A 193 10.49 10.44 3.24
C PRO A 193 10.59 10.84 4.73
N PRO A 194 11.80 11.25 5.20
CA PRO A 194 12.02 11.60 6.59
C PRO A 194 11.58 13.06 6.88
N LEU A 195 10.30 13.38 6.74
CA LEU A 195 9.79 14.76 6.83
C LEU A 195 10.00 15.41 8.19
N LYS A 196 10.18 14.63 9.26
CA LYS A 196 10.53 15.16 10.59
C LYS A 196 11.88 15.88 10.58
N ASP A 197 12.81 15.41 9.74
CA ASP A 197 14.16 15.97 9.62
C ASP A 197 14.24 17.03 8.50
N TYR A 198 13.25 17.07 7.58
CA TYR A 198 13.25 17.92 6.38
C TYR A 198 11.97 18.78 6.31
N GLN A 199 11.60 19.39 7.43
CA GLN A 199 10.39 20.24 7.50
C GLN A 199 10.54 21.47 6.58
N GLY A 200 9.52 21.70 5.73
CA GLY A 200 9.49 22.86 4.82
C GLY A 200 10.48 22.81 3.66
N VAL A 201 11.21 21.69 3.50
CA VAL A 201 12.18 21.48 2.42
C VAL A 201 11.42 21.07 1.14
N ALA A 202 11.87 21.58 -0.02
CA ALA A 202 11.26 21.18 -1.29
C ALA A 202 11.51 19.68 -1.57
N PRO A 203 10.57 18.95 -2.21
CA PRO A 203 10.68 17.51 -2.41
C PRO A 203 12.01 17.07 -3.04
N TYR A 204 12.50 17.80 -4.02
CA TYR A 204 13.74 17.47 -4.74
C TYR A 204 15.02 17.67 -3.94
N ASP A 205 14.95 18.37 -2.81
CA ASP A 205 16.08 18.56 -1.88
C ASP A 205 16.12 17.46 -0.80
N ILE A 206 15.10 16.58 -0.76
CA ILE A 206 15.05 15.42 0.13
C ILE A 206 15.87 14.28 -0.50
N PRO A 207 16.91 13.74 0.21
CA PRO A 207 17.74 12.67 -0.32
C PRO A 207 16.92 11.43 -0.74
N GLY A 208 17.09 10.99 -1.98
CA GLY A 208 16.39 9.84 -2.57
C GLY A 208 15.13 10.18 -3.37
N PHE A 209 14.54 11.38 -3.17
CA PHE A 209 13.32 11.74 -3.90
C PHE A 209 13.54 11.85 -5.41
N SER A 210 14.63 12.49 -5.85
CA SER A 210 14.99 12.57 -7.27
C SER A 210 15.14 11.18 -7.91
N SER A 211 15.70 10.21 -7.17
CA SER A 211 15.84 8.82 -7.61
C SER A 211 14.50 8.11 -7.70
N LEU A 212 13.60 8.33 -6.75
CA LEU A 212 12.21 7.84 -6.84
C LEU A 212 11.53 8.33 -8.12
N ILE A 213 11.62 9.61 -8.42
CA ILE A 213 11.04 10.19 -9.62
C ILE A 213 11.62 9.61 -10.91
N ARG A 214 12.94 9.35 -10.96
CA ARG A 214 13.57 8.68 -12.13
C ARG A 214 13.08 7.24 -12.27
N LEU A 215 13.05 6.46 -11.20
CA LEU A 215 12.54 5.09 -11.21
C LEU A 215 11.08 5.02 -11.67
N LEU A 216 10.23 5.96 -11.26
CA LEU A 216 8.84 6.02 -11.73
C LEU A 216 8.75 6.32 -13.23
N LYS A 217 9.61 7.18 -13.76
CA LYS A 217 9.67 7.51 -15.19
C LYS A 217 10.20 6.36 -16.06
N ASP A 218 11.05 5.51 -15.51
CA ASP A 218 11.59 4.33 -16.21
C ASP A 218 10.52 3.26 -16.48
N GLY A 219 9.35 3.34 -15.82
CA GLY A 219 8.17 2.54 -16.15
C GLY A 219 8.15 1.10 -15.62
N HIS A 220 9.06 0.73 -14.73
CA HIS A 220 9.07 -0.58 -14.05
C HIS A 220 8.74 -0.50 -12.57
N THR A 221 8.78 0.72 -12.01
CA THR A 221 8.60 0.99 -10.58
C THR A 221 7.24 1.62 -10.33
N TYR A 222 6.53 1.05 -9.37
CA TYR A 222 5.31 1.61 -8.80
C TYR A 222 5.59 2.17 -7.41
N VAL A 223 4.76 3.11 -6.96
CA VAL A 223 4.79 3.60 -5.59
C VAL A 223 3.39 3.63 -4.99
N LYS A 224 3.29 3.29 -3.71
CA LYS A 224 2.04 3.34 -2.96
C LYS A 224 1.81 4.73 -2.38
N LEU A 225 0.72 5.34 -2.77
CA LEU A 225 0.20 6.59 -2.22
C LEU A 225 -0.57 6.28 -0.93
N SER A 226 0.15 6.16 0.18
CA SER A 226 -0.38 5.60 1.43
C SER A 226 0.35 6.11 2.67
N ALA A 227 -0.26 5.88 3.83
CA ALA A 227 0.33 6.04 5.15
C ALA A 227 1.02 7.41 5.42
N PRO A 228 0.38 8.56 5.11
CA PRO A 228 1.00 9.87 5.32
C PRO A 228 1.42 10.08 6.78
N TYR A 229 0.67 9.55 7.72
CA TYR A 229 0.92 9.65 9.18
C TYR A 229 2.22 8.98 9.65
N ARG A 230 2.78 8.03 8.87
CA ARG A 230 4.05 7.38 9.21
C ARG A 230 5.26 8.27 8.98
N MET A 231 5.16 9.22 8.06
CA MET A 231 6.26 10.08 7.64
C MET A 231 6.10 11.54 8.06
N SER A 232 4.86 12.00 8.27
CA SER A 232 4.54 13.38 8.60
C SER A 232 5.10 13.84 9.94
N ALA A 233 5.52 15.09 9.99
CA ALA A 233 5.81 15.82 11.22
C ALA A 233 4.60 16.60 11.76
N LEU A 234 3.53 16.76 10.95
CA LEU A 234 2.35 17.56 11.28
C LEU A 234 1.13 16.67 11.59
N PRO A 235 0.27 17.07 12.53
CA PRO A 235 -0.91 16.28 12.89
C PRO A 235 -1.92 16.08 11.74
N ASP A 236 -2.00 17.03 10.82
CA ASP A 236 -2.89 16.98 9.64
C ASP A 236 -2.22 16.34 8.42
N ASN A 237 -0.96 15.92 8.54
CA ASN A 237 -0.15 15.34 7.48
C ASN A 237 0.00 16.24 6.23
N SER A 238 -0.14 17.57 6.34
CA SER A 238 -0.08 18.49 5.20
C SER A 238 1.34 18.65 4.63
N ASP A 239 2.35 18.33 5.38
CA ASP A 239 3.75 18.32 4.94
C ASP A 239 4.07 17.20 3.93
N VAL A 240 3.20 16.19 3.81
CA VAL A 240 3.30 15.14 2.79
C VAL A 240 2.79 15.61 1.42
N ASP A 241 1.93 16.63 1.39
CA ASP A 241 1.25 17.09 0.18
C ASP A 241 2.18 17.43 -1.00
N PRO A 242 3.30 18.16 -0.81
CA PRO A 242 4.20 18.49 -1.92
C PRO A 242 4.78 17.24 -2.61
N ILE A 243 5.15 16.22 -1.82
CA ILE A 243 5.69 14.95 -2.31
C ILE A 243 4.60 14.18 -3.05
N ALA A 244 3.44 14.02 -2.45
CA ALA A 244 2.32 13.28 -3.02
C ALA A 244 1.84 13.89 -4.34
N LYS A 245 1.68 15.21 -4.40
CA LYS A 245 1.31 15.95 -5.62
C LYS A 245 2.32 15.75 -6.73
N GLU A 246 3.61 15.82 -6.42
CA GLU A 246 4.66 15.65 -7.43
C GLU A 246 4.70 14.22 -7.96
N VAL A 247 4.55 13.22 -7.08
CA VAL A 247 4.45 11.80 -7.47
C VAL A 247 3.22 11.56 -8.36
N ILE A 248 2.06 12.10 -8.01
CA ILE A 248 0.84 12.02 -8.83
C ILE A 248 1.06 12.71 -10.19
N ARG A 249 1.64 13.91 -10.20
CA ARG A 249 1.92 14.66 -11.44
C ARG A 249 2.82 13.88 -12.40
N VAL A 250 3.82 13.16 -11.89
CA VAL A 250 4.82 12.45 -12.70
C VAL A 250 4.30 11.09 -13.17
N ALA A 251 3.62 10.35 -12.32
CA ALA A 251 3.32 8.93 -12.55
C ALA A 251 1.87 8.52 -12.18
N GLY A 252 1.00 9.46 -11.84
CA GLY A 252 -0.36 9.16 -11.39
C GLY A 252 -1.18 8.37 -12.41
N ASN A 253 -0.98 8.62 -13.70
CA ASN A 253 -1.68 7.91 -14.76
C ASN A 253 -1.15 6.50 -15.06
N SER A 254 -0.09 6.04 -14.38
CA SER A 254 0.57 4.78 -14.76
C SER A 254 1.14 3.95 -13.60
N HIS A 255 1.83 4.58 -12.64
CA HIS A 255 2.68 3.86 -11.68
C HIS A 255 2.45 4.28 -10.22
N VAL A 256 1.37 4.97 -9.90
CA VAL A 256 0.96 5.29 -8.53
C VAL A 256 -0.28 4.49 -8.20
N VAL A 257 -0.27 3.75 -7.09
CA VAL A 257 -1.41 2.99 -6.59
C VAL A 257 -1.85 3.52 -5.23
N PHE A 258 -3.17 3.71 -5.06
CA PHE A 258 -3.71 4.11 -3.77
C PHE A 258 -3.70 2.94 -2.79
N ALA A 259 -3.47 3.25 -1.51
CA ALA A 259 -3.58 2.28 -0.43
C ALA A 259 -3.91 2.96 0.91
N THR A 260 -4.62 2.25 1.79
CA THR A 260 -5.01 2.78 3.09
C THR A 260 -3.98 2.52 4.18
N ASP A 261 -3.27 1.40 4.09
CA ASP A 261 -2.42 0.86 5.16
C ASP A 261 -3.21 0.46 6.42
N TRP A 262 -4.51 0.09 6.22
CA TRP A 262 -5.34 -0.44 7.32
C TRP A 262 -4.69 -1.71 7.91
N PRO A 263 -4.73 -1.95 9.21
CA PRO A 263 -5.49 -1.25 10.27
C PRO A 263 -4.74 -0.07 10.90
N HIS A 264 -3.79 0.55 10.20
CA HIS A 264 -3.00 1.69 10.68
C HIS A 264 -2.20 1.32 11.94
N THR A 265 -1.57 0.16 11.93
CA THR A 265 -0.84 -0.41 13.07
C THR A 265 0.08 0.61 13.73
N ARG A 266 0.01 0.73 15.06
CA ARG A 266 0.63 1.76 15.91
C ARG A 266 -0.01 3.16 15.80
N PHE A 267 -1.10 3.31 15.03
CA PHE A 267 -1.88 4.52 14.85
C PHE A 267 -3.38 4.18 14.87
N GLU A 268 -3.77 3.27 15.76
CA GLU A 268 -5.13 2.74 15.85
C GLU A 268 -6.15 3.86 16.05
N GLY A 269 -7.29 3.75 15.37
CA GLY A 269 -8.35 4.75 15.41
C GLY A 269 -8.16 5.94 14.46
N LEU A 270 -7.10 5.92 13.62
CA LEU A 270 -6.88 6.94 12.61
C LEU A 270 -8.02 6.92 11.58
N ASP A 271 -8.54 8.11 11.23
CA ASP A 271 -9.46 8.31 10.11
C ASP A 271 -8.66 8.66 8.84
N ILE A 272 -8.69 7.78 7.85
CA ILE A 272 -8.00 7.97 6.55
C ILE A 272 -8.79 8.86 5.58
N LYS A 273 -10.08 9.13 5.82
CA LYS A 273 -10.93 9.88 4.90
C LYS A 273 -10.41 11.27 4.56
N PRO A 274 -9.86 12.05 5.52
CA PRO A 274 -9.26 13.34 5.19
C PRO A 274 -8.10 13.25 4.18
N TRP A 275 -7.30 12.17 4.25
CA TRP A 275 -6.25 11.93 3.26
C TRP A 275 -6.84 11.59 1.88
N MET A 276 -7.85 10.72 1.83
CA MET A 276 -8.53 10.36 0.59
C MET A 276 -9.16 11.59 -0.09
N GLU A 277 -9.82 12.47 0.68
CA GLU A 277 -10.40 13.72 0.18
C GLU A 277 -9.32 14.64 -0.43
N ARG A 278 -8.15 14.74 0.20
CA ARG A 278 -7.04 15.53 -0.36
C ARG A 278 -6.52 14.92 -1.66
N VAL A 279 -6.32 13.60 -1.71
CA VAL A 279 -5.89 12.91 -2.93
C VAL A 279 -6.87 13.18 -4.07
N LEU A 280 -8.16 13.03 -3.82
CA LEU A 280 -9.20 13.32 -4.81
C LEU A 280 -9.22 14.79 -5.23
N SER A 281 -8.98 15.72 -4.29
CA SER A 281 -8.91 17.15 -4.61
C SER A 281 -7.74 17.50 -5.54
N TRP A 282 -6.62 16.80 -5.42
CA TRP A 282 -5.45 17.01 -6.30
C TRP A 282 -5.67 16.47 -7.71
N CYS A 283 -6.61 15.56 -7.87
CA CYS A 283 -6.99 15.07 -9.21
C CYS A 283 -7.86 16.09 -9.98
N SER A 284 -8.37 17.16 -9.35
CA SER A 284 -9.11 18.26 -10.00
C SER A 284 -10.24 17.77 -10.92
N ASP A 285 -11.03 16.78 -10.45
CA ASP A 285 -12.13 16.14 -11.18
C ASP A 285 -11.71 15.41 -12.49
N ASP A 286 -10.42 15.14 -12.68
CA ASP A 286 -9.95 14.26 -13.76
C ASP A 286 -10.32 12.80 -13.42
N GLU A 287 -11.48 12.36 -13.95
CA GLU A 287 -12.01 11.00 -13.74
C GLU A 287 -11.05 9.91 -14.21
N HIS A 288 -10.26 10.17 -15.25
CA HIS A 288 -9.26 9.22 -15.74
C HIS A 288 -8.13 9.05 -14.72
N LEU A 289 -7.60 10.15 -14.19
CA LEU A 289 -6.56 10.11 -13.17
C LEU A 289 -7.05 9.42 -11.89
N ILE A 290 -8.29 9.72 -11.45
CA ILE A 290 -8.92 9.07 -10.31
C ILE A 290 -9.05 7.55 -10.55
N GLU A 291 -9.57 7.17 -11.72
CA GLU A 291 -9.68 5.74 -12.10
C GLU A 291 -8.31 5.05 -12.09
N ARG A 292 -7.27 5.70 -12.63
CA ARG A 292 -5.91 5.14 -12.62
C ARG A 292 -5.37 4.95 -11.22
N LEU A 293 -5.47 5.96 -10.36
CA LEU A 293 -4.93 5.90 -8.99
C LEU A 293 -5.61 4.84 -8.11
N PHE A 294 -6.94 4.76 -8.19
CA PHE A 294 -7.72 3.90 -7.30
C PHE A 294 -8.01 2.51 -7.89
N ARG A 295 -7.79 2.30 -9.20
CA ARG A 295 -8.11 1.04 -9.85
C ARG A 295 -7.09 0.62 -10.90
N GLY A 296 -7.01 1.31 -12.02
CA GLY A 296 -6.32 0.82 -13.21
C GLY A 296 -4.85 0.52 -12.99
N ASN A 297 -4.11 1.36 -12.25
CA ASN A 297 -2.70 1.10 -11.93
C ASN A 297 -2.53 -0.12 -11.02
N ALA A 298 -3.45 -0.35 -10.10
CA ALA A 298 -3.44 -1.54 -9.25
C ALA A 298 -3.73 -2.81 -10.06
N GLU A 299 -4.69 -2.76 -11.01
CA GLU A 299 -4.96 -3.87 -11.91
C GLU A 299 -3.73 -4.23 -12.75
N ASP A 300 -3.00 -3.23 -13.27
CA ASP A 300 -1.77 -3.42 -14.02
C ASP A 300 -0.62 -3.98 -13.15
N LEU A 301 -0.49 -3.47 -11.91
CA LEU A 301 0.57 -3.91 -10.98
C LEU A 301 0.34 -5.36 -10.53
N TRP A 302 -0.89 -5.69 -10.10
CA TRP A 302 -1.24 -6.93 -9.44
C TRP A 302 -1.78 -8.02 -10.39
N ASP A 303 -1.58 -7.87 -11.69
CA ASP A 303 -2.02 -8.82 -12.72
C ASP A 303 -3.51 -9.19 -12.60
N VAL A 304 -4.35 -8.16 -12.60
CA VAL A 304 -5.81 -8.35 -12.60
C VAL A 304 -6.30 -8.37 -14.03
N LYS A 305 -6.84 -9.51 -14.48
CA LYS A 305 -7.45 -9.62 -15.81
C LYS A 305 -8.76 -8.81 -15.85
N ARG A 306 -8.79 -7.77 -16.66
CA ARG A 306 -10.01 -7.01 -16.92
C ARG A 306 -10.98 -7.91 -17.71
N LEU A 307 -12.12 -8.23 -17.12
CA LEU A 307 -13.20 -8.80 -17.91
C LEU A 307 -13.71 -7.71 -18.88
N PRO A 308 -14.00 -8.05 -20.15
CA PRO A 308 -14.62 -7.10 -21.06
C PRO A 308 -15.88 -6.56 -20.41
N ARG A 309 -16.04 -5.23 -20.35
CA ARG A 309 -17.33 -4.65 -19.92
C ARG A 309 -18.38 -5.14 -20.88
N THR A 310 -19.25 -6.04 -20.49
CA THR A 310 -20.51 -6.29 -21.16
C THR A 310 -21.24 -4.96 -21.17
N GLN A 311 -21.43 -4.40 -22.35
CA GLN A 311 -22.28 -3.21 -22.54
C GLN A 311 -23.64 -3.56 -21.96
N GLN A 312 -23.97 -2.97 -20.80
CA GLN A 312 -25.33 -2.96 -20.25
C GLN A 312 -26.08 -1.76 -20.82
#